data_787494597d8ba762ca52e69005eac81e
#
_entry.id   787494597d8ba762ca52e69005eac81e
#
_cell.length_a   1.000
_cell.length_b   1.000
_cell.length_c   1.000
_cell.angle_alpha   90.00
_cell.angle_beta   90.00
_cell.angle_gamma   90.00
#
_symmetry.space_group_name_H-M   'P 1'
#
loop_
_entity.id
_entity.type
_entity.pdbx_description
1 polymer ?
#
loop_
_entity_poly.entity_id
_entity_poly.type
_entity_poly.pdbx_seq_one_letter_code
_entity_poly.pdbx_strand_id
1 'polypeptide(L)'
;MNATLAESLWSGLAVSRVQQVLAVLVGTLALAISAHIQVPFWPVPMTMQTFVVLMIGAAFGARLGAATLVTYLIEGTIGLPVFASAAGLAGPTAGYLVGFLVAATLVGWLADRGHGRSVLTTLIAFVIGEVIMLGMGAGWLATKVGLAQALSLGVVPFLPAEGVKIALACALLPTLWRFARR
;
A
#
# COMPACT_ATOMS: atom_id res chain seq x y z
N MET A 1 11.87 0.44 19.45
CA MET A 1 11.03 0.04 18.28
C MET A 1 11.00 -1.48 18.24
N ASN A 2 9.86 -2.08 17.97
CA ASN A 2 9.79 -3.53 17.78
C ASN A 2 10.37 -3.89 16.42
N ALA A 3 11.02 -5.06 16.29
CA ALA A 3 11.47 -5.55 15.00
C ALA A 3 10.27 -5.67 14.03
N THR A 4 10.47 -5.26 12.78
CA THR A 4 9.50 -5.41 11.72
C THR A 4 9.40 -6.88 11.26
N LEU A 5 8.36 -7.23 10.52
CA LEU A 5 8.23 -8.58 9.97
C LEU A 5 9.38 -8.90 9.01
N ALA A 6 9.76 -7.94 8.16
CA ALA A 6 10.87 -8.11 7.23
C ALA A 6 12.20 -8.31 7.95
N GLU A 7 12.48 -7.56 9.02
CA GLU A 7 13.68 -7.76 9.85
C GLU A 7 13.69 -9.11 10.56
N SER A 8 12.52 -9.63 10.92
CA SER A 8 12.38 -10.94 11.56
C SER A 8 12.58 -12.11 10.59
N LEU A 9 12.24 -11.92 9.31
CA LEU A 9 12.39 -12.93 8.25
C LEU A 9 13.74 -12.87 7.54
N TRP A 10 14.36 -11.69 7.50
CA TRP A 10 15.59 -11.44 6.78
C TRP A 10 16.65 -10.89 7.73
N SER A 11 17.46 -11.80 8.26
CA SER A 11 18.55 -11.46 9.19
C SER A 11 19.53 -10.47 8.55
N GLY A 12 19.78 -9.36 9.23
CA GLY A 12 20.67 -8.30 8.74
C GLY A 12 19.98 -7.12 8.04
N LEU A 13 18.67 -7.18 7.74
CA LEU A 13 17.94 -6.07 7.11
C LEU A 13 18.02 -4.78 7.95
N ALA A 14 18.04 -4.89 9.27
CA ALA A 14 18.15 -3.76 10.17
C ALA A 14 19.50 -3.01 10.05
N VAL A 15 20.57 -3.70 9.63
CA VAL A 15 21.97 -3.19 9.66
C VAL A 15 22.54 -2.99 8.26
N SER A 16 22.18 -3.84 7.29
CA SER A 16 22.76 -3.85 5.95
C SER A 16 22.03 -2.91 5.00
N ARG A 17 22.71 -1.87 4.53
CA ARG A 17 22.18 -0.95 3.51
C ARG A 17 21.84 -1.65 2.20
N VAL A 18 22.66 -2.63 1.80
CA VAL A 18 22.41 -3.40 0.58
C VAL A 18 21.10 -4.16 0.68
N GLN A 19 20.84 -4.81 1.82
CA GLN A 19 19.59 -5.54 2.03
C GLN A 19 18.37 -4.59 2.09
N GLN A 20 18.53 -3.39 2.65
CA GLN A 20 17.48 -2.36 2.64
C GLN A 20 17.14 -1.92 1.20
N VAL A 21 18.16 -1.67 0.37
CA VAL A 21 17.96 -1.32 -1.05
C VAL A 21 17.29 -2.47 -1.80
N LEU A 22 17.73 -3.71 -1.59
CA LEU A 22 17.10 -4.88 -2.22
C LEU A 22 15.62 -5.03 -1.78
N ALA A 23 15.33 -4.81 -0.50
CA ALA A 23 13.94 -4.84 0.00
C ALA A 23 13.07 -3.76 -0.67
N VAL A 24 13.59 -2.55 -0.84
CA VAL A 24 12.90 -1.46 -1.56
C VAL A 24 12.64 -1.87 -3.01
N LEU A 25 13.63 -2.38 -3.73
CA LEU A 25 13.47 -2.80 -5.13
C LEU A 25 12.47 -3.96 -5.28
N VAL A 26 12.49 -4.93 -4.38
CA VAL A 26 11.48 -6.01 -4.35
C VAL A 26 10.09 -5.45 -4.07
N GLY A 27 10.00 -4.47 -3.17
CA GLY A 27 8.74 -3.79 -2.86
C GLY A 27 8.18 -3.00 -4.05
N THR A 28 9.01 -2.23 -4.78
CA THR A 28 8.56 -1.49 -5.98
C THR A 28 8.16 -2.43 -7.10
N LEU A 29 8.88 -3.54 -7.29
CA LEU A 29 8.51 -4.58 -8.24
C LEU A 29 7.15 -5.21 -7.89
N ALA A 30 6.91 -5.52 -6.62
CA ALA A 30 5.61 -6.04 -6.17
C ALA A 30 4.47 -5.04 -6.42
N LEU A 31 4.71 -3.74 -6.19
CA LEU A 31 3.76 -2.68 -6.50
C LEU A 31 3.50 -2.59 -8.01
N ALA A 32 4.53 -2.63 -8.84
CA ALA A 32 4.40 -2.59 -10.30
C ALA A 32 3.60 -3.80 -10.82
N ILE A 33 3.89 -5.00 -10.35
CA ILE A 33 3.12 -6.20 -10.72
C ILE A 33 1.66 -6.06 -10.29
N SER A 34 1.42 -5.63 -9.05
CA SER A 34 0.07 -5.48 -8.52
C SER A 34 -0.76 -4.38 -9.20
N ALA A 35 -0.10 -3.38 -9.80
CA ALA A 35 -0.73 -2.35 -10.61
C ALA A 35 -1.38 -2.93 -11.88
N HIS A 36 -0.79 -3.98 -12.44
CA HIS A 36 -1.27 -4.64 -13.66
C HIS A 36 -2.27 -5.78 -13.38
N ILE A 37 -2.43 -6.17 -12.10
CA ILE A 37 -3.52 -7.05 -11.66
C ILE A 37 -4.73 -6.16 -11.36
N GLN A 38 -5.54 -5.89 -12.38
CA GLN A 38 -6.61 -4.91 -12.27
C GLN A 38 -7.90 -5.34 -12.96
N VAL A 39 -9.02 -4.85 -12.43
CA VAL A 39 -10.30 -4.80 -13.11
C VAL A 39 -10.43 -3.40 -13.72
N PRO A 40 -10.64 -3.30 -15.05
CA PRO A 40 -10.73 -2.00 -15.70
C PRO A 40 -12.03 -1.29 -15.31
N PHE A 41 -11.88 -0.23 -14.50
CA PHE A 41 -12.94 0.73 -14.19
C PHE A 41 -12.55 2.11 -14.71
N TRP A 42 -13.53 2.91 -15.04
CA TRP A 42 -13.31 4.30 -15.43
C TRP A 42 -13.95 5.23 -14.38
N PRO A 43 -13.29 6.30 -13.95
CA PRO A 43 -11.99 6.85 -14.38
C PRO A 43 -10.77 6.26 -13.65
N VAL A 44 -10.98 5.41 -12.65
CA VAL A 44 -9.92 4.83 -11.80
C VAL A 44 -10.00 3.31 -11.85
N PRO A 45 -8.96 2.60 -12.31
CA PRO A 45 -8.95 1.14 -12.31
C PRO A 45 -8.88 0.58 -10.89
N MET A 46 -9.56 -0.54 -10.66
CA MET A 46 -9.45 -1.29 -9.40
C MET A 46 -8.26 -2.25 -9.50
N THR A 47 -7.25 -2.08 -8.66
CA THR A 47 -6.00 -2.85 -8.71
C THR A 47 -5.76 -3.63 -7.41
N MET A 48 -4.81 -4.57 -7.44
CA MET A 48 -4.29 -5.21 -6.23
C MET A 48 -3.29 -4.34 -5.45
N GLN A 49 -3.00 -3.12 -5.93
CA GLN A 49 -2.00 -2.25 -5.30
C GLN A 49 -2.32 -1.88 -3.86
N THR A 50 -3.58 -1.56 -3.53
CA THR A 50 -3.99 -1.18 -2.17
C THR A 50 -3.58 -2.24 -1.16
N PHE A 51 -3.81 -3.52 -1.47
CA PHE A 51 -3.36 -4.64 -0.64
C PHE A 51 -1.84 -4.66 -0.47
N VAL A 52 -1.08 -4.54 -1.57
CA VAL A 52 0.39 -4.60 -1.54
C VAL A 52 0.97 -3.39 -0.79
N VAL A 53 0.41 -2.20 -0.97
CA VAL A 53 0.79 -0.98 -0.25
C VAL A 53 0.70 -1.17 1.27
N LEU A 54 -0.45 -1.68 1.74
CA LEU A 54 -0.67 -1.89 3.17
C LEU A 54 0.22 -3.02 3.71
N MET A 55 0.43 -4.09 2.93
CA MET A 55 1.36 -5.18 3.29
C MET A 55 2.80 -4.69 3.38
N ILE A 56 3.26 -3.82 2.47
CA ILE A 56 4.60 -3.21 2.51
C ILE A 56 4.73 -2.37 3.79
N GLY A 57 3.76 -1.48 4.08
CA GLY A 57 3.77 -0.72 5.32
C GLY A 57 3.90 -1.62 6.54
N ALA A 58 3.03 -2.63 6.66
CA ALA A 58 2.99 -3.55 7.80
C ALA A 58 4.23 -4.45 7.92
N ALA A 59 4.84 -4.86 6.80
CA ALA A 59 5.99 -5.75 6.81
C ALA A 59 7.33 -5.01 6.95
N PHE A 60 7.48 -3.85 6.31
CA PHE A 60 8.74 -3.10 6.24
C PHE A 60 8.86 -2.02 7.33
N GLY A 61 7.74 -1.64 7.96
CA GLY A 61 7.69 -0.51 8.90
C GLY A 61 7.67 0.84 8.19
N ALA A 62 7.62 1.92 8.97
CA ALA A 62 7.44 3.27 8.43
C ALA A 62 8.56 3.71 7.49
N ARG A 63 9.82 3.48 7.87
CA ARG A 63 10.97 4.02 7.11
C ARG A 63 11.15 3.33 5.76
N LEU A 64 11.23 2.00 5.75
CA LEU A 64 11.42 1.24 4.50
C LEU A 64 10.14 1.24 3.66
N GLY A 65 8.96 1.20 4.28
CA GLY A 65 7.69 1.34 3.59
C GLY A 65 7.59 2.68 2.86
N ALA A 66 7.87 3.80 3.54
CA ALA A 66 7.91 5.12 2.90
C ALA A 66 8.96 5.19 1.79
N ALA A 67 10.18 4.69 2.02
CA ALA A 67 11.23 4.65 1.01
C ALA A 67 10.79 3.86 -0.24
N THR A 68 10.12 2.71 -0.07
CA THR A 68 9.59 1.91 -1.17
C THR A 68 8.56 2.68 -1.99
N LEU A 69 7.61 3.35 -1.32
CA LEU A 69 6.58 4.13 -2.02
C LEU A 69 7.16 5.36 -2.72
N VAL A 70 8.10 6.07 -2.09
CA VAL A 70 8.80 7.20 -2.75
C VAL A 70 9.54 6.72 -3.99
N THR A 71 10.30 5.61 -3.89
CA THR A 71 11.01 5.04 -5.04
C THR A 71 10.03 4.66 -6.15
N TYR A 72 8.94 3.98 -5.82
CA TYR A 72 7.89 3.61 -6.78
C TYR A 72 7.27 4.84 -7.49
N LEU A 73 7.00 5.93 -6.75
CA LEU A 73 6.50 7.17 -7.34
C LEU A 73 7.53 7.82 -8.28
N ILE A 74 8.82 7.79 -7.91
CA ILE A 74 9.90 8.28 -8.76
C ILE A 74 9.99 7.44 -10.04
N GLU A 75 10.00 6.10 -9.93
CA GLU A 75 10.04 5.18 -11.07
C GLU A 75 8.93 5.51 -12.08
N GLY A 76 7.70 5.70 -11.61
CA GLY A 76 6.57 6.04 -12.49
C GLY A 76 6.66 7.45 -13.08
N THR A 77 7.21 8.44 -12.35
CA THR A 77 7.34 9.82 -12.84
C THR A 77 8.45 9.99 -13.87
N ILE A 78 9.50 9.17 -13.81
CA ILE A 78 10.55 9.13 -14.84
C ILE A 78 10.16 8.32 -16.09
N GLY A 79 8.92 7.81 -16.13
CA GLY A 79 8.35 7.17 -17.31
C GLY A 79 8.44 5.64 -17.35
N LEU A 80 8.85 4.99 -16.26
CA LEU A 80 8.76 3.53 -16.19
C LEU A 80 7.27 3.10 -16.14
N PRO A 81 6.87 2.01 -16.81
CA PRO A 81 5.47 1.57 -16.89
C PRO A 81 5.06 0.81 -15.61
N VAL A 82 5.26 1.43 -14.45
CA VAL A 82 4.96 0.82 -13.14
C VAL A 82 3.57 1.18 -12.62
N PHE A 83 2.94 2.25 -13.15
CA PHE A 83 1.61 2.68 -12.74
C PHE A 83 0.51 1.92 -13.48
N ALA A 84 -0.64 1.77 -12.83
CA ALA A 84 -1.83 1.17 -13.42
C ALA A 84 -2.43 2.01 -14.58
N SER A 85 -2.17 3.31 -14.58
CA SER A 85 -2.60 4.26 -15.60
C SER A 85 -1.41 5.04 -16.13
N ALA A 86 -1.32 5.15 -17.45
CA ALA A 86 -0.26 5.92 -18.12
C ALA A 86 -0.27 7.41 -17.74
N ALA A 87 -1.42 7.95 -17.31
CA ALA A 87 -1.53 9.34 -16.85
C ALA A 87 -0.84 9.57 -15.48
N GLY A 88 -0.57 8.53 -14.70
CA GLY A 88 0.17 8.57 -13.46
C GLY A 88 -0.29 9.68 -12.52
N LEU A 89 0.66 10.49 -12.05
CA LEU A 89 0.40 11.64 -11.15
C LEU A 89 -0.32 12.83 -11.82
N ALA A 90 -0.43 12.87 -13.14
CA ALA A 90 -1.23 13.86 -13.84
C ALA A 90 -2.70 13.45 -14.03
N GLY A 91 -3.00 12.17 -13.82
CA GLY A 91 -4.29 11.56 -14.06
C GLY A 91 -5.27 11.58 -12.87
N PRO A 92 -6.43 10.93 -13.04
CA PRO A 92 -7.44 10.83 -11.99
C PRO A 92 -6.98 9.98 -10.80
N THR A 93 -5.97 9.15 -10.97
CA THR A 93 -5.40 8.26 -9.94
C THR A 93 -4.38 8.94 -9.02
N ALA A 94 -3.97 10.17 -9.30
CA ALA A 94 -2.88 10.85 -8.59
C ALA A 94 -3.11 10.92 -7.07
N GLY A 95 -4.32 11.23 -6.63
CA GLY A 95 -4.66 11.28 -5.21
C GLY A 95 -4.50 9.93 -4.50
N TYR A 96 -4.82 8.83 -5.19
CA TYR A 96 -4.61 7.47 -4.67
C TYR A 96 -3.13 7.16 -4.54
N LEU A 97 -2.30 7.53 -5.55
CA LEU A 97 -0.85 7.31 -5.53
C LEU A 97 -0.17 8.05 -4.36
N VAL A 98 -0.57 9.29 -4.10
CA VAL A 98 -0.10 10.04 -2.93
C VAL A 98 -0.65 9.41 -1.64
N GLY A 99 -1.91 8.98 -1.65
CA GLY A 99 -2.54 8.24 -0.56
C GLY A 99 -1.80 6.95 -0.20
N PHE A 100 -1.25 6.25 -1.18
CA PHE A 100 -0.44 5.05 -0.96
C PHE A 100 0.78 5.33 -0.08
N LEU A 101 1.52 6.42 -0.36
CA LEU A 101 2.67 6.82 0.44
C LEU A 101 2.27 7.12 1.89
N VAL A 102 1.20 7.89 2.08
CA VAL A 102 0.72 8.26 3.42
C VAL A 102 0.23 7.03 4.18
N ALA A 103 -0.57 6.18 3.52
CA ALA A 103 -1.12 4.97 4.13
C ALA A 103 -0.02 3.97 4.50
N ALA A 104 0.92 3.67 3.59
CA ALA A 104 2.04 2.77 3.88
C ALA A 104 2.90 3.28 5.04
N THR A 105 3.17 4.58 5.09
CA THR A 105 3.94 5.20 6.17
C THR A 105 3.23 5.07 7.52
N LEU A 106 1.92 5.37 7.57
CA LEU A 106 1.15 5.30 8.80
C LEU A 106 0.95 3.85 9.26
N VAL A 107 0.60 2.94 8.36
CA VAL A 107 0.47 1.51 8.67
C VAL A 107 1.81 0.95 9.14
N GLY A 108 2.91 1.36 8.52
CA GLY A 108 4.26 1.02 8.95
C GLY A 108 4.58 1.54 10.35
N TRP A 109 4.20 2.77 10.65
CA TRP A 109 4.36 3.34 11.99
C TRP A 109 3.53 2.59 13.05
N LEU A 110 2.33 2.14 12.72
CA LEU A 110 1.54 1.27 13.59
C LEU A 110 2.22 -0.10 13.76
N ALA A 111 2.77 -0.68 12.69
CA ALA A 111 3.50 -1.94 12.73
C ALA A 111 4.76 -1.86 13.61
N ASP A 112 5.53 -0.76 13.54
CA ASP A 112 6.69 -0.48 14.40
C ASP A 112 6.30 -0.45 15.90
N ARG A 113 5.02 -0.21 16.21
CA ARG A 113 4.43 -0.26 17.55
C ARG A 113 3.82 -1.61 17.92
N GLY A 114 3.90 -2.59 17.05
CA GLY A 114 3.42 -3.95 17.28
C GLY A 114 2.04 -4.28 16.74
N HIS A 115 1.40 -3.36 15.99
CA HIS A 115 0.19 -3.67 15.23
C HIS A 115 0.52 -4.65 14.08
N GLY A 116 -0.49 -5.41 13.63
CA GLY A 116 -0.28 -6.43 12.59
C GLY A 116 0.11 -7.81 13.12
N ARG A 117 0.28 -7.96 14.43
CA ARG A 117 0.61 -9.26 15.08
C ARG A 117 -0.61 -10.08 15.45
N SER A 118 -1.79 -9.50 15.44
CA SER A 118 -3.09 -10.13 15.67
C SER A 118 -4.08 -9.71 14.59
N VAL A 119 -5.14 -10.50 14.40
CA VAL A 119 -6.21 -10.20 13.43
C VAL A 119 -6.82 -8.83 13.70
N LEU A 120 -7.14 -8.50 14.94
CA LEU A 120 -7.78 -7.24 15.31
C LEU A 120 -6.87 -6.03 15.01
N THR A 121 -5.60 -6.10 15.41
CA THR A 121 -4.66 -4.98 15.17
C THR A 121 -4.32 -4.82 13.69
N THR A 122 -4.33 -5.91 12.91
CA THR A 122 -4.21 -5.87 11.45
C THR A 122 -5.43 -5.20 10.83
N LEU A 123 -6.63 -5.62 11.24
CA LEU A 123 -7.89 -5.03 10.74
C LEU A 123 -7.91 -3.52 10.96
N ILE A 124 -7.64 -3.06 12.18
CA ILE A 124 -7.64 -1.63 12.51
C ILE A 124 -6.63 -0.86 11.65
N ALA A 125 -5.39 -1.34 11.56
CA ALA A 125 -4.34 -0.67 10.80
C ALA A 125 -4.69 -0.58 9.30
N PHE A 126 -5.26 -1.66 8.73
CA PHE A 126 -5.58 -1.71 7.30
C PHE A 126 -6.82 -0.89 6.97
N VAL A 127 -7.86 -0.88 7.82
CA VAL A 127 -9.02 0.01 7.66
C VAL A 127 -8.58 1.48 7.68
N ILE A 128 -7.70 1.87 8.60
CA ILE A 128 -7.17 3.24 8.65
C ILE A 128 -6.41 3.56 7.36
N GLY A 129 -5.53 2.66 6.91
CA GLY A 129 -4.78 2.85 5.67
C GLY A 129 -5.70 2.97 4.45
N GLU A 130 -6.74 2.15 4.37
CA GLU A 130 -7.71 2.17 3.28
C GLU A 130 -8.53 3.47 3.25
N VAL A 131 -9.00 3.93 4.40
CA VAL A 131 -9.70 5.22 4.52
C VAL A 131 -8.83 6.38 4.01
N ILE A 132 -7.53 6.35 4.29
CA ILE A 132 -6.59 7.36 3.80
C ILE A 132 -6.47 7.28 2.27
N MET A 133 -6.25 6.08 1.72
CA MET A 133 -6.08 5.89 0.28
C MET A 133 -7.32 6.31 -0.50
N LEU A 134 -8.49 5.81 -0.11
CA LEU A 134 -9.77 6.16 -0.74
C LEU A 134 -10.12 7.62 -0.52
N GLY A 135 -9.90 8.17 0.67
CA GLY A 135 -10.20 9.57 1.00
C GLY A 135 -9.35 10.54 0.19
N MET A 136 -8.02 10.33 0.10
CA MET A 136 -7.14 11.17 -0.70
C MET A 136 -7.41 11.00 -2.19
N GLY A 137 -7.68 9.77 -2.64
CA GLY A 137 -8.04 9.47 -4.01
C GLY A 137 -9.34 10.17 -4.44
N ALA A 138 -10.40 10.02 -3.64
CA ALA A 138 -11.68 10.66 -3.89
C ALA A 138 -11.59 12.18 -3.80
N GLY A 139 -10.82 12.72 -2.84
CA GLY A 139 -10.57 14.15 -2.72
C GLY A 139 -9.93 14.74 -3.97
N TRP A 140 -8.91 14.09 -4.52
CA TRP A 140 -8.31 14.47 -5.79
C TRP A 140 -9.28 14.33 -6.96
N LEU A 141 -9.97 13.21 -7.06
CA LEU A 141 -10.93 12.94 -8.13
C LEU A 141 -12.08 13.97 -8.11
N ALA A 142 -12.50 14.41 -6.92
CA ALA A 142 -13.55 15.41 -6.75
C ALA A 142 -13.20 16.76 -7.39
N THR A 143 -11.92 17.12 -7.47
CA THR A 143 -11.49 18.34 -8.18
C THR A 143 -11.70 18.27 -9.70
N LYS A 144 -11.89 17.07 -10.25
CA LYS A 144 -12.07 16.84 -11.69
C LYS A 144 -13.52 16.57 -12.09
N VAL A 145 -14.27 15.85 -11.25
CA VAL A 145 -15.62 15.39 -11.58
C VAL A 145 -16.70 15.80 -10.57
N GLY A 146 -16.33 16.50 -9.50
CA GLY A 146 -17.21 16.83 -8.40
C GLY A 146 -17.34 15.72 -7.37
N LEU A 147 -17.71 16.08 -6.13
CA LEU A 147 -17.67 15.17 -4.97
C LEU A 147 -18.62 13.97 -5.12
N ALA A 148 -19.84 14.19 -5.58
CA ALA A 148 -20.83 13.12 -5.72
C ALA A 148 -20.36 12.03 -6.70
N GLN A 149 -19.80 12.43 -7.86
CA GLN A 149 -19.26 11.51 -8.85
C GLN A 149 -17.96 10.85 -8.36
N ALA A 150 -17.09 11.59 -7.66
CA ALA A 150 -15.88 11.02 -7.09
C ALA A 150 -16.17 9.92 -6.09
N LEU A 151 -17.17 10.07 -5.24
CA LEU A 151 -17.60 9.03 -4.30
C LEU A 151 -18.24 7.83 -5.01
N SER A 152 -19.14 8.08 -5.97
CA SER A 152 -19.84 7.00 -6.67
C SER A 152 -18.95 6.19 -7.62
N LEU A 153 -17.91 6.79 -8.19
CA LEU A 153 -17.00 6.15 -9.15
C LEU A 153 -15.65 5.73 -8.54
N GLY A 154 -15.19 6.46 -7.52
CA GLY A 154 -13.84 6.28 -6.96
C GLY A 154 -13.82 5.66 -5.55
N VAL A 155 -14.98 5.44 -4.90
CA VAL A 155 -15.05 4.83 -3.55
C VAL A 155 -16.01 3.65 -3.53
N VAL A 156 -17.28 3.88 -3.82
CA VAL A 156 -18.34 2.87 -3.63
C VAL A 156 -18.05 1.54 -4.35
N PRO A 157 -17.62 1.52 -5.63
CA PRO A 157 -17.34 0.26 -6.33
C PRO A 157 -16.16 -0.51 -5.75
N PHE A 158 -15.25 0.17 -5.03
CA PHE A 158 -14.05 -0.43 -4.47
C PHE A 158 -14.31 -1.15 -3.14
N LEU A 159 -15.28 -0.69 -2.35
CA LEU A 159 -15.52 -1.19 -0.99
C LEU A 159 -15.62 -2.71 -0.87
N PRO A 160 -16.33 -3.44 -1.75
CA PRO A 160 -16.39 -4.91 -1.65
C PRO A 160 -15.02 -5.57 -1.85
N ALA A 161 -14.25 -5.11 -2.84
CA ALA A 161 -12.92 -5.64 -3.12
C ALA A 161 -11.92 -5.32 -2.01
N GLU A 162 -11.98 -4.11 -1.45
CA GLU A 162 -11.11 -3.71 -0.33
C GLU A 162 -11.45 -4.50 0.93
N GLY A 163 -12.74 -4.80 1.18
CA GLY A 163 -13.14 -5.69 2.25
C GLY A 163 -12.51 -7.09 2.14
N VAL A 164 -12.49 -7.68 0.94
CA VAL A 164 -11.84 -8.98 0.68
C VAL A 164 -10.32 -8.90 0.89
N LYS A 165 -9.66 -7.84 0.41
CA LYS A 165 -8.22 -7.62 0.59
C LYS A 165 -7.84 -7.47 2.06
N ILE A 166 -8.61 -6.73 2.83
CA ILE A 166 -8.42 -6.59 4.28
C ILE A 166 -8.58 -7.95 4.98
N ALA A 167 -9.61 -8.72 4.63
CA ALA A 167 -9.81 -10.06 5.18
C ALA A 167 -8.62 -10.98 4.87
N LEU A 168 -8.12 -10.95 3.64
CA LEU A 168 -6.92 -11.69 3.22
C LEU A 168 -5.68 -11.26 4.05
N ALA A 169 -5.48 -9.98 4.25
CA ALA A 169 -4.38 -9.46 5.07
C ALA A 169 -4.49 -9.89 6.53
N CYS A 170 -5.70 -9.90 7.09
CA CYS A 170 -5.98 -10.38 8.45
C CYS A 170 -5.67 -11.88 8.64
N ALA A 171 -5.79 -12.66 7.57
CA ALA A 171 -5.39 -14.07 7.58
C ALA A 171 -3.88 -14.25 7.41
N LEU A 172 -3.27 -13.50 6.49
CA LEU A 172 -1.86 -13.67 6.10
C LEU A 172 -0.89 -13.07 7.12
N LEU A 173 -1.06 -11.81 7.52
CA LEU A 173 -0.05 -11.09 8.28
C LEU A 173 0.22 -11.70 9.67
N PRO A 174 -0.79 -12.05 10.50
CA PRO A 174 -0.56 -12.73 11.77
C PRO A 174 0.05 -14.13 11.59
N THR A 175 -0.29 -14.81 10.48
CA THR A 175 0.28 -16.12 10.16
C THR A 175 1.77 -16.01 9.83
N LEU A 176 2.17 -15.04 9.01
CA LEU A 176 3.58 -14.76 8.73
C LEU A 176 4.37 -14.44 10.00
N TRP A 177 3.78 -13.69 10.93
CA TRP A 177 4.39 -13.42 12.23
C TRP A 177 4.60 -14.68 13.09
N ARG A 178 3.70 -15.67 13.00
CA ARG A 178 3.89 -16.97 13.70
C ARG A 178 5.07 -17.74 13.14
N PHE A 179 5.29 -17.69 11.83
CA PHE A 179 6.47 -18.32 11.20
C PHE A 179 7.77 -17.57 11.50
N ALA A 180 7.76 -16.25 11.48
CA ALA A 180 8.94 -15.43 11.75
C ALA A 180 9.46 -15.53 13.20
N ARG A 181 8.64 -15.99 14.13
CA ARG A 181 9.00 -16.17 15.55
C ARG A 181 9.53 -17.57 15.89
N ARG A 182 9.54 -18.50 14.96
CA ARG A 182 10.10 -19.83 15.11
C ARG A 182 11.57 -19.87 14.72
#